data_06fa858abf93238f70a0ce2fb0e08b2b
#
_entry.id   06fa858abf93238f70a0ce2fb0e08b2b
#
_cell.length_a   1.000
_cell.length_b   1.000
_cell.length_c   1.000
_cell.angle_alpha   90.00
_cell.angle_beta   90.00
_cell.angle_gamma   90.00
#
_symmetry.space_group_name_H-M   'P 1'
#
loop_
_entity.id
_entity.type
_entity.pdbx_description
1 polymer ?
#
loop_
_entity_poly.entity_id
_entity_poly.type
_entity_poly.pdbx_seq_one_letter_code
_entity_poly.pdbx_strand_id
1 'polypeptide(L)'
;MVYDISANSFLRQMVRRIIPFIELYVRGKRSREDLDLAFKGICDVADVKLARPENLILFDVDYFISFKVIPENMKRLRKYWLRKYSIHVVFRFLHDFVDFRYGKPFIKLAS
;
A
#
# COMPACT_ATOMS: atom_id res chain seq x y z
N MET A 1 -0.96 9.39 5.92
CA MET A 1 -0.33 8.30 6.69
C MET A 1 -0.12 7.13 5.74
N VAL A 2 1.04 6.49 5.77
CA VAL A 2 1.38 5.31 4.97
C VAL A 2 1.62 4.16 5.94
N TYR A 3 1.06 2.99 5.63
CA TYR A 3 1.30 1.75 6.36
C TYR A 3 2.14 0.82 5.49
N ASP A 4 3.20 0.29 6.04
CA ASP A 4 4.01 -0.76 5.43
C ASP A 4 3.78 -2.06 6.20
N ILE A 5 3.37 -3.12 5.47
CA ILE A 5 3.04 -4.42 6.05
C ILE A 5 3.77 -5.48 5.26
N SER A 6 4.58 -6.28 5.95
CA SER A 6 5.30 -7.41 5.36
C SER A 6 4.91 -8.73 6.01
N ALA A 7 4.84 -9.78 5.22
CA ALA A 7 4.57 -11.15 5.66
C ALA A 7 5.09 -12.15 4.63
N ASN A 8 5.23 -13.40 5.03
CA ASN A 8 5.58 -14.48 4.10
C ASN A 8 4.51 -14.72 3.04
N SER A 9 3.24 -14.47 3.41
CA SER A 9 2.10 -14.50 2.49
C SER A 9 0.94 -13.71 3.07
N PHE A 10 0.05 -13.25 2.22
CA PHE A 10 -1.17 -12.55 2.62
C PHE A 10 -2.40 -13.36 2.19
N LEU A 11 -3.32 -13.57 3.13
CA LEU A 11 -4.63 -14.12 2.82
C LEU A 11 -5.48 -13.10 2.05
N ARG A 12 -6.51 -13.59 1.37
CA ARG A 12 -7.47 -12.74 0.65
C ARG A 12 -8.01 -11.64 1.56
N GLN A 13 -7.89 -10.40 1.12
CA GLN A 13 -8.37 -9.21 1.81
C GLN A 13 -7.71 -8.94 3.20
N MET A 14 -6.71 -9.70 3.61
CA MET A 14 -6.10 -9.61 4.92
C MET A 14 -5.63 -8.17 5.24
N VAL A 15 -4.81 -7.57 4.39
CA VAL A 15 -4.31 -6.20 4.59
C VAL A 15 -5.44 -5.18 4.63
N ARG A 16 -6.45 -5.35 3.78
CA ARG A 16 -7.62 -4.47 3.72
C ARG A 16 -8.53 -4.55 4.95
N ARG A 17 -8.37 -5.56 5.79
CA ARG A 17 -9.05 -5.69 7.11
C ARG A 17 -8.18 -5.19 8.25
N ILE A 18 -6.87 -5.46 8.19
CA ILE A 18 -5.92 -5.05 9.24
C ILE A 18 -5.93 -3.53 9.42
N ILE A 19 -5.83 -2.77 8.34
CA ILE A 19 -5.73 -1.32 8.42
C ILE A 19 -6.97 -0.67 9.05
N PRO A 20 -8.19 -0.94 8.61
CA PRO A 20 -9.38 -0.37 9.26
C PRO A 20 -9.54 -0.81 10.71
N PHE A 21 -9.12 -2.02 11.06
CA PHE A 21 -9.14 -2.48 12.44
C PHE A 21 -8.19 -1.65 13.32
N ILE A 22 -6.97 -1.40 12.86
CA ILE A 22 -6.01 -0.53 13.55
C ILE A 22 -6.57 0.90 13.68
N GLU A 23 -7.21 1.42 12.64
CA GLU A 23 -7.83 2.74 12.69
C GLU A 23 -8.96 2.82 13.73
N LEU A 24 -9.77 1.77 13.86
CA LEU A 24 -10.81 1.69 14.89
C LEU A 24 -10.22 1.65 16.29
N TYR A 25 -9.12 0.93 16.47
CA TYR A 25 -8.40 0.90 17.74
C TYR A 25 -7.84 2.29 18.10
N VAL A 26 -7.15 2.95 17.19
CA VAL A 26 -6.59 4.29 17.39
C VAL A 26 -7.67 5.33 17.70
N ARG A 27 -8.86 5.18 17.12
CA ARG A 27 -10.02 6.04 17.40
C ARG A 27 -10.76 5.69 18.70
N GLY A 28 -10.27 4.74 19.47
CA GLY A 28 -10.90 4.28 20.72
C GLY A 28 -12.20 3.51 20.55
N LYS A 29 -12.50 3.02 19.34
CA LYS A 29 -13.69 2.20 19.05
C LYS A 29 -13.45 0.70 19.25
N ARG A 30 -12.23 0.30 19.48
CA ARG A 30 -11.80 -1.05 19.83
C ARG A 30 -10.86 -0.98 21.01
N SER A 31 -10.94 -1.97 21.89
CA SER A 31 -10.09 -2.07 23.08
C SER A 31 -8.75 -2.76 22.73
N ARG A 32 -7.82 -2.74 23.69
CA ARG A 32 -6.58 -3.50 23.58
C ARG A 32 -6.83 -5.01 23.62
N GLU A 33 -7.82 -5.42 24.40
CA GLU A 33 -8.27 -6.80 24.49
C GLU A 33 -8.79 -7.31 23.13
N ASP A 34 -9.54 -6.49 22.39
CA ASP A 34 -10.00 -6.81 21.04
C ASP A 34 -8.80 -7.01 20.09
N LEU A 35 -7.77 -6.18 20.24
CA LEU A 35 -6.55 -6.30 19.44
C LEU A 35 -5.81 -7.61 19.75
N ASP A 36 -5.64 -7.94 21.03
CA ASP A 36 -4.98 -9.19 21.46
C ASP A 36 -5.77 -10.43 21.00
N LEU A 37 -7.09 -10.39 21.05
CA LEU A 37 -7.96 -11.45 20.54
C LEU A 37 -7.87 -11.58 19.01
N ALA A 38 -7.76 -10.47 18.31
CA ALA A 38 -7.57 -10.48 16.85
C ALA A 38 -6.24 -11.13 16.45
N PHE A 39 -5.17 -10.86 17.16
CA PHE A 39 -3.88 -11.55 16.96
C PHE A 39 -3.93 -13.04 17.25
N LYS A 40 -4.78 -13.46 18.18
CA LYS A 40 -5.01 -14.89 18.47
C LYS A 40 -5.98 -15.56 17.48
N GLY A 41 -6.53 -14.81 16.53
CA GLY A 41 -7.52 -15.30 15.58
C GLY A 41 -8.89 -15.62 16.18
N ILE A 42 -9.22 -15.07 17.36
CA ILE A 42 -10.46 -15.34 18.09
C ILE A 42 -11.46 -14.18 17.92
N CYS A 43 -11.00 -12.98 17.61
CA CYS A 43 -11.87 -11.83 17.43
C CYS A 43 -12.61 -11.89 16.10
N ASP A 44 -13.93 -11.69 16.14
CA ASP A 44 -14.71 -11.51 14.91
C ASP A 44 -14.42 -10.11 14.33
N VAL A 45 -13.92 -10.11 13.11
CA VAL A 45 -13.63 -8.90 12.33
C VAL A 45 -14.58 -8.73 11.14
N ALA A 46 -15.67 -9.50 11.11
CA ALA A 46 -16.63 -9.46 10.00
C ALA A 46 -17.31 -8.09 9.87
N ASP A 47 -17.49 -7.37 10.98
CA ASP A 47 -18.05 -6.03 11.05
C ASP A 47 -17.06 -4.94 10.60
N VAL A 48 -15.79 -5.27 10.46
CA VAL A 48 -14.77 -4.30 10.03
C VAL A 48 -14.90 -4.05 8.54
N LYS A 49 -15.27 -2.81 8.19
CA LYS A 49 -15.39 -2.38 6.80
C LYS A 49 -14.03 -2.49 6.09
N LEU A 50 -14.04 -3.13 4.92
CA LEU A 50 -12.82 -3.26 4.11
C LEU A 50 -12.29 -1.90 3.65
N ALA A 51 -10.98 -1.70 3.77
CA ALA A 51 -10.32 -0.56 3.14
C ALA A 51 -10.48 -0.61 1.61
N ARG A 52 -10.50 0.56 0.98
CA ARG A 52 -10.59 0.67 -0.48
C ARG A 52 -9.37 0.06 -1.15
N PRO A 53 -9.53 -0.74 -2.21
CA PRO A 53 -8.42 -1.41 -2.87
C PRO A 53 -7.50 -0.43 -3.63
N GLU A 54 -8.00 0.72 -4.03
CA GLU A 54 -7.24 1.72 -4.81
C GLU A 54 -6.01 2.25 -4.09
N ASN A 55 -6.00 2.15 -2.76
CA ASN A 55 -4.89 2.62 -1.92
C ASN A 55 -3.93 1.50 -1.53
N LEU A 56 -4.14 0.28 -2.01
CA LEU A 56 -3.28 -0.86 -1.72
C LEU A 56 -2.29 -1.09 -2.86
N ILE A 57 -1.01 -1.16 -2.52
CA ILE A 57 0.07 -1.40 -3.46
C ILE A 57 0.83 -2.64 -3.03
N LEU A 58 1.06 -3.57 -3.96
CA LEU A 58 2.09 -4.59 -3.79
C LEU A 58 3.44 -3.91 -4.04
N PHE A 59 4.13 -3.63 -2.95
CA PHE A 59 5.34 -2.82 -2.97
C PHE A 59 6.55 -3.61 -3.48
N ASP A 60 6.73 -4.81 -2.94
CA ASP A 60 7.83 -5.68 -3.29
C ASP A 60 7.48 -7.14 -3.02
N VAL A 61 8.13 -8.05 -3.73
CA VAL A 61 8.09 -9.49 -3.49
C VAL A 61 9.51 -10.00 -3.61
N ASP A 62 9.98 -10.66 -2.56
CA ASP A 62 11.30 -11.27 -2.55
C ASP A 62 11.25 -12.61 -3.30
N TYR A 63 11.86 -12.62 -4.48
CA TYR A 63 12.11 -13.83 -5.26
C TYR A 63 13.60 -14.07 -5.34
N PHE A 64 14.02 -15.34 -5.45
CA PHE A 64 15.43 -15.72 -5.66
C PHE A 64 15.97 -15.37 -7.06
N ILE A 65 15.29 -14.48 -7.78
CA ILE A 65 15.67 -14.04 -9.13
C ILE A 65 15.76 -12.52 -9.17
N SER A 66 16.71 -12.03 -9.97
CA SER A 66 16.83 -10.59 -10.22
C SER A 66 15.95 -10.16 -11.38
N PHE A 67 15.16 -9.11 -11.17
CA PHE A 67 14.35 -8.50 -12.21
C PHE A 67 15.10 -7.33 -12.84
N LYS A 68 15.03 -7.25 -14.19
CA LYS A 68 15.53 -6.10 -14.92
C LYS A 68 14.40 -5.12 -15.21
N VAL A 69 14.65 -3.86 -14.91
CA VAL A 69 13.72 -2.78 -15.25
C VAL A 69 13.80 -2.49 -16.76
N ILE A 70 12.65 -2.40 -17.40
CA ILE A 70 12.54 -2.02 -18.82
C ILE A 70 12.28 -0.51 -18.88
N PRO A 71 13.24 0.33 -19.33
CA PRO A 71 13.13 1.79 -19.26
C PRO A 71 11.91 2.36 -19.98
N GLU A 72 11.51 1.79 -21.12
CA GLU A 72 10.36 2.23 -21.90
C GLU A 72 9.05 2.06 -21.12
N ASN A 73 8.92 0.94 -20.40
CA ASN A 73 7.75 0.66 -19.54
C ASN A 73 7.70 1.62 -18.36
N MET A 74 8.85 1.96 -17.78
CA MET A 74 8.91 2.96 -16.70
C MET A 74 8.46 4.34 -17.17
N LYS A 75 8.84 4.78 -18.35
CA LYS A 75 8.37 6.04 -18.95
C LYS A 75 6.85 6.05 -19.14
N ARG A 76 6.26 4.93 -19.62
CA ARG A 76 4.80 4.80 -19.81
C ARG A 76 4.07 4.83 -18.46
N LEU A 77 4.56 4.12 -17.46
CA LEU A 77 3.98 4.09 -16.11
C LEU A 77 4.01 5.48 -15.47
N ARG A 78 5.14 6.17 -15.55
CA ARG A 78 5.25 7.53 -15.02
C ARG A 78 4.25 8.49 -15.67
N LYS A 79 4.13 8.46 -16.99
CA LYS A 79 3.15 9.28 -17.71
C LYS A 79 1.71 8.96 -17.29
N TYR A 80 1.41 7.69 -17.04
CA TYR A 80 0.12 7.26 -16.53
C TYR A 80 -0.14 7.79 -15.11
N TRP A 81 0.82 7.62 -14.21
CA TRP A 81 0.69 8.09 -12.82
C TRP A 81 0.58 9.60 -12.72
N LEU A 82 1.33 10.35 -13.50
CA LEU A 82 1.22 11.80 -13.56
C LEU A 82 -0.20 12.28 -13.90
N ARG A 83 -0.87 11.61 -14.83
CA ARG A 83 -2.28 11.91 -15.15
C ARG A 83 -3.23 11.63 -14.00
N LYS A 84 -2.89 10.70 -13.11
CA LYS A 84 -3.68 10.31 -11.94
C LYS A 84 -3.25 10.98 -10.64
N TYR A 85 -2.11 11.64 -10.66
CA TYR A 85 -1.46 12.23 -9.50
C TYR A 85 -2.35 13.21 -8.71
N SER A 86 -3.15 14.00 -9.38
CA SER A 86 -4.07 14.95 -8.75
C SER A 86 -5.29 14.31 -8.11
N ILE A 87 -5.55 13.04 -8.43
CA ILE A 87 -6.78 12.34 -8.03
C ILE A 87 -6.53 11.43 -6.81
N HIS A 88 -5.35 10.80 -6.73
CA HIS A 88 -5.05 9.81 -5.69
C HIS A 88 -3.67 9.98 -5.08
N VAL A 89 -3.63 10.03 -3.75
CA VAL A 89 -2.38 10.09 -2.95
C VAL A 89 -1.45 8.90 -3.27
N VAL A 90 -2.01 7.75 -3.60
CA VAL A 90 -1.27 6.54 -4.00
C VAL A 90 -0.43 6.76 -5.25
N PHE A 91 -0.98 7.42 -6.26
CA PHE A 91 -0.22 7.69 -7.49
C PHE A 91 0.90 8.68 -7.28
N ARG A 92 0.72 9.61 -6.35
CA ARG A 92 1.79 10.50 -5.89
C ARG A 92 2.91 9.70 -5.23
N PHE A 93 2.56 8.83 -4.30
CA PHE A 93 3.52 7.96 -3.63
C PHE A 93 4.29 7.09 -4.62
N LEU A 94 3.60 6.45 -5.56
CA LEU A 94 4.22 5.61 -6.60
C LEU A 94 5.18 6.41 -7.49
N HIS A 95 4.81 7.62 -7.83
CA HIS A 95 5.66 8.52 -8.61
C HIS A 95 6.97 8.82 -7.86
N ASP A 96 6.85 9.27 -6.62
CA ASP A 96 7.99 9.65 -5.78
C ASP A 96 8.88 8.43 -5.47
N PHE A 97 8.26 7.26 -5.27
CA PHE A 97 8.97 6.01 -5.02
C PHE A 97 9.82 5.56 -6.22
N VAL A 98 9.27 5.65 -7.42
CA VAL A 98 10.03 5.30 -8.63
C VAL A 98 11.23 6.23 -8.80
N ASP A 99 11.07 7.51 -8.50
CA ASP A 99 12.15 8.47 -8.53
C ASP A 99 13.24 8.12 -7.51
N PHE A 100 12.87 7.74 -6.33
CA PHE A 100 13.79 7.31 -5.28
C PHE A 100 14.52 5.99 -5.63
N ARG A 101 13.77 4.97 -6.09
CA ARG A 101 14.33 3.62 -6.30
C ARG A 101 15.14 3.49 -7.58
N TYR A 102 14.73 4.14 -8.65
CA TYR A 102 15.29 3.95 -10.00
C TYR A 102 16.01 5.16 -10.57
N GLY A 103 16.25 6.20 -9.77
CA GLY A 103 17.07 7.35 -10.13
C GLY A 103 16.32 8.50 -10.80
N LYS A 104 17.07 9.42 -11.40
CA LYS A 104 16.62 10.75 -11.83
C LYS A 104 15.24 10.82 -12.45
N PRO A 105 14.40 11.80 -12.06
CA PRO A 105 13.08 12.01 -12.64
C PRO A 105 13.18 12.23 -14.15
N PHE A 106 12.46 11.42 -14.92
CA PHE A 106 12.38 11.59 -16.37
C PHE A 106 11.50 12.79 -16.78
N ILE A 107 10.77 13.35 -15.84
CA ILE A 107 9.90 14.50 -16.07
C ILE A 107 10.10 15.45 -14.89
N LYS A 108 10.68 16.62 -15.16
CA LYS A 108 10.56 17.75 -14.24
C LYS A 108 9.08 18.16 -14.25
N LEU A 109 8.42 18.07 -13.10
CA LEU A 109 7.18 18.80 -12.91
C LEU A 109 7.55 20.27 -12.99
N ALA A 110 7.04 20.96 -13.99
CA ALA A 110 7.02 22.42 -13.97
C ALA A 110 6.28 22.83 -12.70
N SER A 111 7.03 23.50 -11.86
CA SER A 111 6.48 24.11 -10.63
C SER A 111 5.45 25.18 -10.98
#